data_ce7941511d5050772e64fa5be59ab321
#
_entry.id   ce7941511d5050772e64fa5be59ab321
#
_cell.length_a   1.000
_cell.length_b   1.000
_cell.length_c   1.000
_cell.angle_alpha   90.00
_cell.angle_beta   90.00
_cell.angle_gamma   90.00
#
_symmetry.space_group_name_H-M   'P 1'
#
loop_
_entity.id
_entity.type
_entity.pdbx_description
1 polymer ?
#
loop_
_entity_poly.entity_id
_entity_poly.type
_entity_poly.pdbx_seq_one_letter_code
_entity_poly.pdbx_strand_id
1 'polypeptide(L)'
;MHVQEAFKINKPLVLEEFGLPRDSVKFTSNTSTVQRDRYYRAVFDIVEKHAAEKGVFQGCNFWAWGGFAEPQHLFWQRGDDYMGDPGQEEQGLNSVYATDSTINMIKEAVSDINQIIQKQ
;
A
#
# COMPACT_ATOMS: atom_id res chain seq x y z
N MET A 1 3.50 13.32 -15.54
CA MET A 1 3.50 14.74 -15.17
C MET A 1 4.31 14.96 -13.90
N HIS A 2 3.95 14.46 -12.72
CA HIS A 2 4.67 14.70 -11.45
C HIS A 2 6.14 14.26 -11.45
N VAL A 3 6.47 13.10 -12.03
CA VAL A 3 7.86 12.62 -12.17
C VAL A 3 8.72 13.61 -12.97
N GLN A 4 8.18 14.17 -14.05
CA GLN A 4 8.91 15.15 -14.88
C GLN A 4 9.16 16.45 -14.12
N GLU A 5 8.19 16.91 -13.32
CA GLU A 5 8.38 18.12 -12.50
C GLU A 5 9.39 17.89 -11.38
N ALA A 6 9.29 16.74 -10.68
CA ALA A 6 10.27 16.38 -9.65
C ALA A 6 11.70 16.30 -10.23
N PHE A 7 11.85 15.73 -11.43
CA PHE A 7 13.13 15.68 -12.13
C PHE A 7 13.69 17.07 -12.43
N LYS A 8 12.85 17.99 -12.96
CA LYS A 8 13.29 19.36 -13.28
C LYS A 8 13.83 20.13 -12.07
N ILE A 9 13.22 19.92 -10.91
CA ILE A 9 13.62 20.62 -9.67
C ILE A 9 14.59 19.80 -8.82
N ASN A 10 15.04 18.64 -9.31
CA ASN A 10 15.95 17.71 -8.64
C ASN A 10 15.45 17.36 -7.21
N LYS A 11 14.21 16.95 -7.08
CA LYS A 11 13.60 16.54 -5.80
C LYS A 11 13.07 15.12 -5.88
N PRO A 12 13.15 14.36 -4.78
CA PRO A 12 12.50 13.07 -4.70
C PRO A 12 10.97 13.24 -4.77
N LEU A 13 10.32 12.23 -5.36
CA LEU A 13 8.87 12.09 -5.41
C LEU A 13 8.47 10.83 -4.65
N VAL A 14 7.49 10.94 -3.80
CA VAL A 14 6.86 9.82 -3.08
C VAL A 14 5.37 9.80 -3.42
N LEU A 15 4.83 8.61 -3.73
CA LEU A 15 3.39 8.42 -3.79
C LEU A 15 2.88 8.22 -2.36
N GLU A 16 2.16 9.19 -1.86
CA GLU A 16 1.52 9.10 -0.56
C GLU A 16 0.09 8.58 -0.71
N GLU A 17 -0.27 7.69 0.19
CA GLU A 17 -1.64 7.17 0.34
C GLU A 17 -2.22 6.57 -0.96
N PHE A 18 -1.82 5.37 -1.29
CA PHE A 18 -2.53 4.57 -2.27
C PHE A 18 -3.15 3.35 -1.61
N GLY A 19 -4.32 2.96 -2.06
CA GLY A 19 -5.05 1.82 -1.54
C GLY A 19 -6.08 1.31 -2.54
N LEU A 20 -6.61 0.15 -2.27
CA LEU A 20 -7.73 -0.42 -3.01
C LEU A 20 -8.53 -1.33 -2.07
N PRO A 21 -9.86 -1.24 -2.06
CA PRO A 21 -10.71 -2.18 -1.33
C PRO A 21 -10.44 -3.63 -1.72
N ARG A 22 -10.80 -4.55 -0.82
CA ARG A 22 -10.82 -5.98 -1.13
C ARG A 22 -11.82 -6.29 -2.25
N ASP A 23 -11.63 -7.43 -2.91
CA ASP A 23 -12.50 -7.83 -4.02
C ASP A 23 -13.97 -7.84 -3.59
N SER A 24 -14.85 -7.33 -4.47
CA SER A 24 -16.27 -7.13 -4.19
C SER A 24 -16.57 -6.23 -2.98
N VAL A 25 -15.67 -5.32 -2.67
CA VAL A 25 -15.82 -4.35 -1.55
C VAL A 25 -16.17 -5.08 -0.23
N LYS A 26 -15.36 -6.08 0.12
CA LYS A 26 -15.43 -6.78 1.41
C LYS A 26 -14.51 -6.11 2.42
N PHE A 27 -14.81 -6.28 3.71
CA PHE A 27 -14.10 -5.57 4.79
C PHE A 27 -13.30 -6.51 5.72
N THR A 28 -13.73 -7.77 5.83
CA THR A 28 -13.12 -8.74 6.75
C THR A 28 -11.89 -9.43 6.17
N SER A 29 -10.95 -9.88 6.99
CA SER A 29 -9.67 -10.48 6.61
C SER A 29 -9.93 -11.71 5.74
N ASN A 30 -10.29 -12.69 5.74
CA ASN A 30 -10.41 -13.93 4.95
C ASN A 30 -11.15 -13.79 3.59
N THR A 31 -11.22 -12.60 3.03
CA THR A 31 -11.83 -12.36 1.71
C THR A 31 -10.75 -12.06 0.67
N SER A 32 -11.07 -12.25 -0.61
CA SER A 32 -10.13 -12.13 -1.72
C SER A 32 -9.52 -10.71 -1.83
N THR A 33 -8.23 -10.66 -2.18
CA THR A 33 -7.48 -9.43 -2.44
C THR A 33 -6.82 -9.41 -3.83
N VAL A 34 -7.26 -10.26 -4.76
CA VAL A 34 -6.60 -10.44 -6.06
C VAL A 34 -6.45 -9.13 -6.84
N GLN A 35 -7.48 -8.28 -6.88
CA GLN A 35 -7.41 -7.00 -7.59
C GLN A 35 -6.53 -5.99 -6.84
N ARG A 36 -6.61 -5.96 -5.51
CA ARG A 36 -5.72 -5.18 -4.66
C ARG A 36 -4.26 -5.56 -4.92
N ASP A 37 -3.95 -6.84 -4.90
CA ASP A 37 -2.60 -7.35 -5.08
C ASP A 37 -2.03 -6.98 -6.46
N ARG A 38 -2.84 -7.06 -7.51
CA ARG A 38 -2.44 -6.60 -8.85
C ARG A 38 -2.15 -5.09 -8.89
N TYR A 39 -2.98 -4.30 -8.22
CA TYR A 39 -2.79 -2.85 -8.14
C TYR A 39 -1.52 -2.49 -7.37
N TYR A 40 -1.31 -3.13 -6.21
CA TYR A 40 -0.11 -2.94 -5.41
C TYR A 40 1.16 -3.34 -6.17
N ARG A 41 1.12 -4.49 -6.89
CA ARG A 41 2.24 -4.91 -7.72
C ARG A 41 2.57 -3.87 -8.79
N ALA A 42 1.58 -3.33 -9.45
CA ALA A 42 1.81 -2.29 -10.47
C ALA A 42 2.44 -1.02 -9.88
N VAL A 43 2.08 -0.63 -8.65
CA VAL A 43 2.73 0.50 -7.96
C VAL A 43 4.18 0.17 -7.62
N PHE A 44 4.45 -1.02 -7.06
CA PHE A 44 5.81 -1.43 -6.70
C PHE A 44 6.70 -1.59 -7.92
N ASP A 45 6.20 -2.11 -9.05
CA ASP A 45 6.96 -2.18 -10.31
C ASP A 45 7.48 -0.81 -10.76
N ILE A 46 6.68 0.25 -10.54
CA ILE A 46 7.12 1.62 -10.83
C ILE A 46 8.25 2.05 -9.89
N VAL A 47 8.12 1.78 -8.59
CA VAL A 47 9.16 2.11 -7.60
C VAL A 47 10.45 1.36 -7.91
N GLU A 48 10.38 0.06 -8.16
CA GLU A 48 11.53 -0.80 -8.49
C GLU A 48 12.25 -0.31 -9.77
N LYS A 49 11.47 0.01 -10.81
CA LYS A 49 12.02 0.59 -12.03
C LYS A 49 12.79 1.88 -11.76
N HIS A 50 12.20 2.81 -11.02
CA HIS A 50 12.87 4.07 -10.69
C HIS A 50 14.08 3.85 -9.77
N ALA A 51 14.03 2.90 -8.84
CA ALA A 51 15.18 2.52 -8.05
C ALA A 51 16.33 2.02 -8.92
N ALA A 52 16.06 1.15 -9.89
CA ALA A 52 17.07 0.63 -10.82
C ALA A 52 17.67 1.72 -11.73
N GLU A 53 16.86 2.68 -12.15
CA GLU A 53 17.26 3.78 -13.03
C GLU A 53 17.83 4.99 -12.27
N LYS A 54 17.96 4.96 -10.94
CA LYS A 54 18.30 6.10 -10.07
C LYS A 54 17.40 7.32 -10.33
N GLY A 55 16.12 7.03 -10.57
CA GLY A 55 15.10 8.03 -10.89
C GLY A 55 14.60 8.78 -9.66
N VAL A 56 13.76 9.77 -9.88
CA VAL A 56 13.26 10.65 -8.82
C VAL A 56 12.10 10.06 -8.01
N PHE A 57 11.45 9.00 -8.48
CA PHE A 57 10.36 8.34 -7.75
C PHE A 57 10.96 7.40 -6.71
N GLN A 58 10.97 7.82 -5.44
CA GLN A 58 11.79 7.24 -4.38
C GLN A 58 11.02 6.35 -3.40
N GLY A 59 9.71 6.27 -3.52
CA GLY A 59 8.94 5.42 -2.64
C GLY A 59 7.44 5.62 -2.71
N CYS A 60 6.73 4.84 -1.93
CA CYS A 60 5.28 4.92 -1.78
C CYS A 60 4.83 4.49 -0.39
N ASN A 61 3.69 5.03 0.07
CA ASN A 61 3.04 4.68 1.32
C ASN A 61 1.64 4.14 1.00
N PHE A 62 1.34 2.92 1.38
CA PHE A 62 0.01 2.38 1.16
C PHE A 62 -0.95 2.82 2.28
N TRP A 63 -2.19 2.98 1.94
CA TRP A 63 -3.32 3.18 2.82
C TRP A 63 -4.23 1.94 2.80
N ALA A 64 -4.43 1.23 3.91
CA ALA A 64 -3.81 1.50 5.18
C ALA A 64 -3.50 0.19 5.91
N TRP A 65 -2.71 0.27 6.97
CA TRP A 65 -2.37 -0.90 7.78
C TRP A 65 -3.47 -1.23 8.80
N GLY A 66 -4.18 -2.35 8.61
CA GLY A 66 -5.19 -2.88 9.54
C GLY A 66 -4.63 -3.85 10.58
N GLY A 67 -3.47 -4.44 10.31
CA GLY A 67 -2.81 -5.34 11.26
C GLY A 67 -3.59 -6.62 11.54
N PHE A 68 -3.81 -6.89 12.82
CA PHE A 68 -4.56 -8.04 13.31
C PHE A 68 -5.99 -7.67 13.75
N ALA A 69 -6.38 -6.39 13.63
CA ALA A 69 -7.72 -5.95 13.95
C ALA A 69 -8.75 -6.48 12.94
N GLU A 70 -9.98 -6.60 13.35
CA GLU A 70 -11.12 -6.96 12.49
C GLU A 70 -12.24 -5.93 12.71
N PRO A 71 -12.97 -5.54 11.66
CA PRO A 71 -14.06 -4.58 11.81
C PRO A 71 -15.21 -5.17 12.64
N GLN A 72 -15.54 -4.51 13.72
CA GLN A 72 -16.66 -4.92 14.60
C GLN A 72 -17.95 -4.22 14.17
N HIS A 73 -17.86 -2.98 13.70
CA HIS A 73 -18.96 -2.20 13.13
C HIS A 73 -18.56 -1.62 11.78
N LEU A 74 -19.53 -1.22 10.99
CA LEU A 74 -19.31 -0.59 9.68
C LEU A 74 -18.53 0.73 9.82
N PHE A 75 -18.89 1.54 10.82
CA PHE A 75 -18.15 2.74 11.20
C PHE A 75 -17.65 2.56 12.63
N TRP A 76 -16.44 3.04 12.90
CA TRP A 76 -15.81 2.87 14.20
C TRP A 76 -16.69 3.40 15.35
N GLN A 77 -16.78 2.63 16.42
CA GLN A 77 -17.47 2.98 17.64
C GLN A 77 -16.52 2.87 18.84
N ARG A 78 -16.85 3.57 19.91
CA ARG A 78 -16.05 3.52 21.13
C ARG A 78 -15.96 2.09 21.66
N GLY A 79 -14.75 1.59 21.74
CA GLY A 79 -14.44 0.23 22.21
C GLY A 79 -14.04 -0.73 21.09
N ASP A 80 -14.21 -0.34 19.83
CA ASP A 80 -13.69 -1.11 18.69
C ASP A 80 -12.18 -1.00 18.61
N ASP A 81 -11.56 -2.02 18.01
CA ASP A 81 -10.16 -1.97 17.62
C ASP A 81 -9.90 -0.85 16.61
N TYR A 82 -8.71 -0.27 16.68
CA TYR A 82 -8.28 0.68 15.65
C TYR A 82 -7.80 -0.08 14.41
N MET A 83 -8.30 0.35 13.25
CA MET A 83 -7.93 -0.15 11.94
C MET A 83 -7.15 0.92 11.15
N GLY A 84 -6.76 0.61 9.93
CA GLY A 84 -6.13 1.59 9.05
C GLY A 84 -7.09 2.68 8.58
N ASP A 85 -8.37 2.35 8.47
CA ASP A 85 -9.39 3.29 8.00
C ASP A 85 -9.81 4.24 9.13
N PRO A 86 -9.96 5.57 8.87
CA PRO A 86 -10.39 6.52 9.87
C PRO A 86 -11.83 6.25 10.31
N GLY A 87 -12.20 6.72 11.52
CA GLY A 87 -13.45 6.35 12.16
C GLY A 87 -14.74 6.74 11.40
N GLN A 88 -14.66 7.72 10.50
CA GLN A 88 -15.75 8.17 9.65
C GLN A 88 -15.86 7.38 8.31
N GLU A 89 -14.93 6.51 8.02
CA GLU A 89 -14.96 5.62 6.86
C GLU A 89 -15.42 4.22 7.25
N GLU A 90 -15.85 3.44 6.27
CA GLU A 90 -16.21 2.04 6.46
C GLU A 90 -14.98 1.25 6.90
N GLN A 91 -15.05 0.68 8.10
CA GLN A 91 -13.92 0.00 8.72
C GLN A 91 -13.55 -1.28 7.96
N GLY A 92 -12.28 -1.39 7.57
CA GLY A 92 -11.77 -2.47 6.71
C GLY A 92 -11.79 -2.14 5.22
N LEU A 93 -12.27 -0.95 4.81
CA LEU A 93 -12.39 -0.57 3.39
C LEU A 93 -11.05 -0.68 2.66
N ASN A 94 -10.00 -0.07 3.20
CA ASN A 94 -8.66 -0.09 2.64
C ASN A 94 -7.66 -0.91 3.48
N SER A 95 -8.09 -1.43 4.61
CA SER A 95 -7.21 -2.12 5.55
C SER A 95 -6.51 -3.34 4.94
N VAL A 96 -5.19 -3.34 5.04
CA VAL A 96 -4.33 -4.48 4.74
C VAL A 96 -4.11 -5.24 6.04
N TYR A 97 -4.62 -6.47 6.11
CA TYR A 97 -4.47 -7.31 7.29
C TYR A 97 -3.17 -8.10 7.26
N ALA A 98 -2.65 -8.43 8.45
CA ALA A 98 -1.41 -9.21 8.59
C ALA A 98 -1.46 -10.59 7.92
N THR A 99 -2.65 -11.12 7.69
CA THR A 99 -2.91 -12.43 7.04
C THR A 99 -3.11 -12.33 5.53
N ASP A 100 -3.15 -11.13 4.95
CA ASP A 100 -3.39 -10.93 3.52
C ASP A 100 -2.19 -11.38 2.66
N SER A 101 -2.47 -11.89 1.47
CA SER A 101 -1.45 -12.14 0.45
C SER A 101 -0.68 -10.88 0.06
N THR A 102 -1.29 -9.71 0.15
CA THR A 102 -0.68 -8.40 -0.04
C THR A 102 0.59 -8.22 0.80
N ILE A 103 0.67 -8.81 2.01
CA ILE A 103 1.86 -8.74 2.87
C ILE A 103 3.08 -9.41 2.24
N ASN A 104 2.89 -10.55 1.60
CA ASN A 104 4.00 -11.24 0.93
C ASN A 104 4.52 -10.39 -0.23
N MET A 105 3.62 -9.79 -1.00
CA MET A 105 3.97 -8.89 -2.09
C MET A 105 4.72 -7.64 -1.60
N ILE A 106 4.30 -7.03 -0.49
CA ILE A 106 5.03 -5.90 0.12
C ILE A 106 6.45 -6.33 0.52
N LYS A 107 6.59 -7.50 1.16
CA LYS A 107 7.90 -8.04 1.56
C LYS A 107 8.81 -8.32 0.37
N GLU A 108 8.27 -8.90 -0.70
CA GLU A 108 9.00 -9.15 -1.94
C GLU A 108 9.49 -7.83 -2.55
N ALA A 109 8.62 -6.84 -2.72
CA ALA A 109 8.99 -5.54 -3.27
C ALA A 109 10.08 -4.84 -2.43
N VAL A 110 9.98 -4.88 -1.09
CA VAL A 110 11.02 -4.33 -0.20
C VAL A 110 12.35 -5.06 -0.38
N SER A 111 12.32 -6.40 -0.51
CA SER A 111 13.53 -7.19 -0.75
C SER A 111 14.17 -6.82 -2.09
N ASP A 112 13.39 -6.73 -3.15
CA ASP A 112 13.86 -6.43 -4.50
C ASP A 112 14.46 -5.01 -4.60
N ILE A 113 13.79 -4.03 -4.02
CA ILE A 113 14.30 -2.65 -3.93
C ILE A 113 15.62 -2.61 -3.17
N ASN A 114 15.72 -3.29 -2.02
CA ASN A 114 16.96 -3.34 -1.26
C ASN A 114 18.12 -3.99 -2.05
N GLN A 115 17.86 -5.06 -2.80
CA GLN A 115 18.85 -5.69 -3.66
C GLN A 115 19.30 -4.75 -4.81
N ILE A 116 18.38 -3.98 -5.38
CA ILE A 116 18.69 -2.99 -6.43
C ILE A 116 19.62 -1.92 -5.85
N ILE A 117 19.29 -1.38 -4.66
CA ILE A 117 20.07 -0.32 -4.02
C ILE A 117 21.48 -0.81 -3.65
N GLN A 118 21.60 -2.03 -3.12
CA GLN A 118 22.90 -2.59 -2.73
C GLN A 118 23.87 -2.83 -3.91
N LYS A 119 23.34 -2.93 -5.13
CA LYS A 119 24.14 -3.14 -6.36
C LYS A 119 24.59 -1.82 -7.01
N GLN A 120 24.18 -0.68 -6.50
CA GLN A 120 24.49 0.66 -7.04
C GLN A 120 25.69 1.30 -6.39
#